data_b551fe87bc970b6c4a6886199c3bedd9
#
_entry.id   b551fe87bc970b6c4a6886199c3bedd9
#
_cell.length_a   1.000
_cell.length_b   1.000
_cell.length_c   1.000
_cell.angle_alpha   90.00
_cell.angle_beta   90.00
_cell.angle_gamma   90.00
#
_symmetry.space_group_name_H-M   'P 1'
#
loop_
_entity.id
_entity.type
_entity.pdbx_description
1 polymer ?
#
loop_
_entity_poly.entity_id
_entity_poly.type
_entity_poly.pdbx_seq_one_letter_code
_entity_poly.pdbx_strand_id
1 'polypeptide(L)'
;MIPQEIISKVRRIEIRTKGLVNDLFGGEYHSVFKGRGMIFSEVREYQPGDDIRLIDWNVSARVGTPYVKIFEEERELTVYMVVDVSGSGRFGTIQKMKMELGTEIAAVLGFSAIKNNDKVGVLLFSNEVEKYIPPKKGKSHILRVIRELLYYKPKF
;
A
#
# COMPACT_ATOMS: atom_id res chain seq x y z
N MET A 1 9.96 -19.84 -16.59
CA MET A 1 11.10 -19.87 -15.67
C MET A 1 11.59 -18.44 -15.43
N ILE A 2 11.67 -18.02 -14.20
CA ILE A 2 12.14 -16.66 -13.87
C ILE A 2 13.66 -16.70 -13.69
N PRO A 3 14.41 -15.83 -14.39
CA PRO A 3 15.85 -15.79 -14.23
C PRO A 3 16.26 -15.50 -12.79
N GLN A 4 17.27 -16.19 -12.28
CA GLN A 4 17.76 -15.99 -10.91
C GLN A 4 18.22 -14.55 -10.64
N GLU A 5 18.72 -13.90 -11.67
CA GLU A 5 19.12 -12.47 -11.60
C GLU A 5 17.97 -11.56 -11.21
N ILE A 6 16.79 -11.80 -11.76
CA ILE A 6 15.58 -11.01 -11.43
C ILE A 6 15.13 -11.30 -10.01
N ILE A 7 15.15 -12.54 -9.57
CA ILE A 7 14.82 -12.92 -8.20
C ILE A 7 15.76 -12.21 -7.21
N SER A 8 17.06 -12.17 -7.50
CA SER A 8 18.06 -11.47 -6.69
C SER A 8 17.79 -9.96 -6.62
N LYS A 9 17.45 -9.34 -7.76
CA LYS A 9 17.09 -7.92 -7.83
C LYS A 9 15.83 -7.60 -7.02
N VAL A 10 14.79 -8.39 -7.19
CA VAL A 10 13.53 -8.25 -6.43
C VAL A 10 13.79 -8.34 -4.93
N ARG A 11 14.58 -9.32 -4.51
CA ARG A 11 14.92 -9.51 -3.10
C ARG A 11 15.73 -8.35 -2.54
N ARG A 12 16.67 -7.82 -3.32
CA ARG A 12 17.46 -6.64 -2.93
C ARG A 12 16.59 -5.40 -2.77
N ILE A 13 15.67 -5.16 -3.70
CA ILE A 13 14.72 -4.07 -3.64
C ILE A 13 13.78 -4.25 -2.43
N GLU A 14 13.31 -5.45 -2.19
CA GLU A 14 12.46 -5.75 -1.02
C GLU A 14 13.15 -5.39 0.29
N ILE A 15 14.38 -5.86 0.49
CA ILE A 15 15.15 -5.61 1.72
C ILE A 15 15.40 -4.12 1.92
N ARG A 16 15.87 -3.44 0.87
CA ARG A 16 16.15 -2.01 0.88
C ARG A 16 14.91 -1.17 1.15
N THR A 17 13.81 -1.51 0.50
CA THR A 17 12.55 -0.79 0.60
C THR A 17 11.89 -0.96 1.96
N LYS A 18 11.93 -2.15 2.54
CA LYS A 18 11.40 -2.38 3.90
C LYS A 18 12.08 -1.50 4.95
N GLY A 19 13.40 -1.34 4.86
CA GLY A 19 14.13 -0.41 5.72
C GLY A 19 13.64 1.01 5.56
N LEU A 20 13.56 1.51 4.33
CA LEU A 20 13.08 2.86 4.00
C LEU A 20 11.63 3.09 4.45
N VAL A 21 10.75 2.13 4.23
CA VAL A 21 9.35 2.24 4.66
C VAL A 21 9.23 2.31 6.17
N ASN A 22 10.00 1.52 6.90
CA ASN A 22 10.00 1.58 8.35
C ASN A 22 10.54 2.90 8.89
N ASP A 23 11.58 3.45 8.28
CA ASP A 23 12.22 4.67 8.73
C ASP A 23 11.43 5.93 8.34
N LEU A 24 10.93 6.00 7.11
CA LEU A 24 10.26 7.18 6.57
C LEU A 24 8.76 7.23 6.87
N PHE A 25 8.09 6.11 6.90
CA PHE A 25 6.64 6.03 7.01
C PHE A 25 6.13 5.39 8.31
N GLY A 26 7.00 5.06 9.23
CA GLY A 26 6.64 4.34 10.47
C GLY A 26 5.65 5.06 11.39
N GLY A 27 5.53 6.38 11.29
CA GLY A 27 4.61 7.17 12.09
C GLY A 27 3.60 7.99 11.28
N GLU A 28 4.00 8.57 10.16
CA GLU A 28 3.20 9.55 9.42
C GLU A 28 2.24 8.95 8.40
N TYR A 29 2.52 7.75 7.90
CA TYR A 29 1.67 7.10 6.91
C TYR A 29 0.26 6.85 7.44
N HIS A 30 0.12 6.53 8.73
CA HIS A 30 -1.18 6.35 9.38
C HIS A 30 -2.03 7.63 9.42
N SER A 31 -1.41 8.80 9.41
CA SER A 31 -2.14 10.07 9.45
C SER A 31 -2.63 10.53 8.08
N VAL A 32 -1.91 10.17 7.01
CA VAL A 32 -2.21 10.59 5.63
C VAL A 32 -3.20 9.63 4.95
N PHE A 33 -3.11 8.34 5.24
CA PHE A 33 -3.96 7.28 4.66
C PHE A 33 -4.84 6.64 5.73
N LYS A 34 -5.51 7.46 6.51
CA LYS A 34 -6.48 6.96 7.50
C LYS A 34 -7.63 6.24 6.79
N GLY A 35 -7.86 5.05 7.21
CA GLY A 35 -9.14 4.54 7.09
C GLY A 35 -9.31 3.10 6.72
N ARG A 36 -9.59 2.30 7.74
CA ARG A 36 -9.87 0.92 7.49
C ARG A 36 -10.68 0.24 8.53
N GLY A 37 -11.85 -0.22 8.15
CA GLY A 37 -12.74 -0.95 9.03
C GLY A 37 -13.13 -0.13 10.25
N MET A 38 -13.34 -0.77 11.35
CA MET A 38 -13.72 -0.14 12.62
C MET A 38 -12.57 -0.33 13.62
N ILE A 39 -11.79 0.72 13.84
CA ILE A 39 -10.77 0.73 14.90
C ILE A 39 -11.33 1.40 16.14
N PHE A 40 -11.10 0.77 17.30
CA PHE A 40 -11.36 1.37 18.59
C PHE A 40 -10.53 2.66 18.73
N SER A 41 -11.22 3.78 18.93
CA SER A 41 -10.59 5.10 19.08
C SER A 41 -10.58 5.54 20.53
N GLU A 42 -11.76 5.63 21.14
CA GLU A 42 -11.92 6.12 22.51
C GLU A 42 -13.24 5.65 23.11
N VAL A 43 -13.43 5.93 24.38
CA VAL A 43 -14.72 5.78 25.06
C VAL A 43 -15.26 7.15 25.45
N ARG A 44 -16.57 7.32 25.34
CA ARG A 44 -17.27 8.50 25.84
C ARG A 44 -18.49 8.08 26.68
N GLU A 45 -19.00 9.02 27.45
CA GLU A 45 -20.21 8.79 28.22
C GLU A 45 -21.40 8.48 27.31
N TYR A 46 -22.19 7.47 27.69
CA TYR A 46 -23.40 7.08 26.99
C TYR A 46 -24.40 8.23 26.96
N GLN A 47 -25.00 8.46 25.81
CA GLN A 47 -26.09 9.39 25.61
C GLN A 47 -27.33 8.65 25.09
N PRO A 48 -28.55 9.08 25.48
CA PRO A 48 -29.76 8.49 24.92
C PRO A 48 -29.78 8.51 23.39
N GLY A 49 -30.02 7.35 22.78
CA GLY A 49 -29.94 7.15 21.34
C GLY A 49 -28.70 6.39 20.87
N ASP A 50 -27.70 6.24 21.73
CA ASP A 50 -26.54 5.40 21.43
C ASP A 50 -26.89 3.91 21.39
N ASP A 51 -26.19 3.15 20.55
CA ASP A 51 -26.36 1.70 20.46
C ASP A 51 -25.87 1.02 21.75
N ILE A 52 -26.77 0.32 22.43
CA ILE A 52 -26.48 -0.39 23.67
C ILE A 52 -25.37 -1.45 23.50
N ARG A 53 -25.23 -2.01 22.29
CA ARG A 53 -24.18 -3.01 21.99
C ARG A 53 -22.77 -2.44 22.04
N LEU A 54 -22.63 -1.12 21.95
CA LEU A 54 -21.33 -0.44 22.01
C LEU A 54 -20.92 -0.07 23.44
N ILE A 55 -21.74 -0.33 24.46
CA ILE A 55 -21.39 -0.06 25.84
C ILE A 55 -20.21 -0.91 26.26
N ASP A 56 -19.18 -0.25 26.79
CA ASP A 56 -18.05 -0.91 27.42
C ASP A 56 -18.34 -1.16 28.91
N TRP A 57 -18.74 -2.37 29.22
CA TRP A 57 -19.14 -2.73 30.55
C TRP A 57 -17.97 -2.72 31.55
N ASN A 58 -16.73 -2.94 31.09
CA ASN A 58 -15.55 -2.89 31.96
C ASN A 58 -15.25 -1.46 32.42
N VAL A 59 -15.26 -0.51 31.51
CA VAL A 59 -15.07 0.92 31.82
C VAL A 59 -16.25 1.43 32.64
N SER A 60 -17.47 1.09 32.24
CA SER A 60 -18.71 1.49 32.93
C SER A 60 -18.73 1.03 34.38
N ALA A 61 -18.29 -0.20 34.67
CA ALA A 61 -18.20 -0.73 36.01
C ALA A 61 -17.17 0.02 36.88
N ARG A 62 -16.08 0.50 36.31
CA ARG A 62 -15.05 1.24 37.05
C ARG A 62 -15.48 2.66 37.38
N VAL A 63 -16.19 3.32 36.47
CA VAL A 63 -16.56 4.72 36.58
C VAL A 63 -17.92 4.92 37.23
N GLY A 64 -18.80 3.92 37.18
CA GLY A 64 -20.14 3.95 37.72
C GLY A 64 -21.22 4.55 36.83
N THR A 65 -20.84 4.97 35.61
CA THR A 65 -21.76 5.46 34.57
C THR A 65 -21.53 4.72 33.26
N PRO A 66 -22.56 4.54 32.42
CA PRO A 66 -22.38 3.86 31.14
C PRO A 66 -21.45 4.63 30.19
N TYR A 67 -20.46 3.95 29.63
CA TYR A 67 -19.57 4.42 28.60
C TYR A 67 -19.72 3.62 27.33
N VAL A 68 -19.68 4.27 26.18
CA VAL A 68 -19.73 3.63 24.87
C VAL A 68 -18.40 3.72 24.15
N LYS A 69 -18.09 2.67 23.38
CA LYS A 69 -16.92 2.63 22.50
C LYS A 69 -17.21 3.47 21.27
N ILE A 70 -16.27 4.35 20.93
CA ILE A 70 -16.29 5.08 19.67
C ILE A 70 -15.30 4.39 18.73
N PHE A 71 -15.78 4.06 17.54
CA PHE A 71 -14.98 3.48 16.48
C PHE A 71 -14.81 4.49 15.35
N GLU A 72 -13.59 4.67 14.89
CA GLU A 72 -13.32 5.38 13.64
C GLU A 72 -13.42 4.40 12.48
N GLU A 73 -14.18 4.79 11.47
CA GLU A 73 -14.28 4.00 10.24
C GLU A 73 -13.01 4.20 9.41
N GLU A 74 -12.21 3.15 9.31
CA GLU A 74 -11.08 3.11 8.40
C GLU A 74 -11.52 2.49 7.07
N ARG A 75 -11.31 3.23 5.98
CA ARG A 75 -11.62 2.74 4.64
C ARG A 75 -10.38 2.16 3.98
N GLU A 76 -10.55 1.02 3.36
CA GLU A 76 -9.55 0.43 2.49
C GLU A 76 -9.28 1.34 1.28
N LEU A 77 -8.03 1.69 1.06
CA LEU A 77 -7.62 2.43 -0.11
C LEU A 77 -7.21 1.50 -1.25
N THR A 78 -7.47 1.95 -2.46
CA THR A 78 -6.93 1.33 -3.66
C THR A 78 -5.95 2.30 -4.30
N VAL A 79 -4.69 1.91 -4.34
CA VAL A 79 -3.60 2.69 -4.92
C VAL A 79 -3.32 2.19 -6.32
N TYR A 80 -3.43 3.06 -7.30
CA TYR A 80 -3.01 2.77 -8.67
C TYR A 80 -1.69 3.45 -8.99
N MET A 81 -0.72 2.67 -9.40
CA MET A 81 0.52 3.17 -9.95
C MET A 81 0.42 3.21 -11.47
N VAL A 82 0.49 4.40 -12.02
CA VAL A 82 0.42 4.63 -13.46
C VAL A 82 1.81 4.98 -13.95
N VAL A 83 2.40 4.11 -14.75
CA VAL A 83 3.79 4.22 -15.19
C VAL A 83 3.85 4.42 -16.70
N ASP A 84 4.47 5.52 -17.10
CA ASP A 84 4.78 5.79 -18.50
C ASP A 84 6.00 4.96 -18.92
N VAL A 85 5.78 4.03 -19.84
CA VAL A 85 6.81 3.19 -20.42
C VAL A 85 7.14 3.57 -21.87
N SER A 86 6.70 4.75 -22.30
CA SER A 86 6.98 5.24 -23.65
C SER A 86 8.48 5.35 -23.94
N GLY A 87 8.86 5.03 -25.18
CA GLY A 87 10.25 5.02 -25.62
C GLY A 87 10.90 6.39 -25.83
N SER A 88 10.36 7.47 -25.25
CA SER A 88 10.92 8.83 -25.37
C SER A 88 12.34 9.01 -24.79
N GLY A 89 12.95 7.94 -24.35
CA GLY A 89 14.34 7.89 -23.90
C GLY A 89 15.10 6.71 -24.49
N ARG A 90 15.04 6.53 -25.80
CA ARG A 90 15.65 5.40 -26.55
C ARG A 90 17.18 5.24 -26.42
N PHE A 91 17.82 6.01 -25.58
CA PHE A 91 19.20 5.76 -25.21
C PHE A 91 19.22 4.74 -24.08
N GLY A 92 19.58 3.52 -24.38
CA GLY A 92 19.41 2.32 -23.56
C GLY A 92 19.78 2.43 -22.07
N THR A 93 20.72 3.29 -21.71
CA THR A 93 21.13 3.50 -20.32
C THR A 93 20.12 4.33 -19.53
N ILE A 94 19.57 5.39 -20.12
CA ILE A 94 18.62 6.29 -19.46
C ILE A 94 17.28 5.59 -19.23
N GLN A 95 16.83 4.80 -20.19
CA GLN A 95 15.58 4.04 -20.08
C GLN A 95 15.68 2.98 -18.99
N LYS A 96 16.81 2.29 -18.90
CA LYS A 96 17.07 1.33 -17.85
C LYS A 96 17.06 1.99 -16.46
N MET A 97 17.70 3.15 -16.34
CA MET A 97 17.70 3.92 -15.09
C MET A 97 16.30 4.40 -14.69
N LYS A 98 15.51 4.88 -15.64
CA LYS A 98 14.11 5.28 -15.39
C LYS A 98 13.26 4.11 -14.90
N MET A 99 13.38 2.94 -15.52
CA MET A 99 12.64 1.76 -15.12
C MET A 99 13.08 1.24 -13.75
N GLU A 100 14.35 1.27 -13.46
CA GLU A 100 14.88 0.89 -12.14
C GLU A 100 14.38 1.84 -11.05
N LEU A 101 14.45 3.15 -11.29
CA LEU A 101 13.93 4.15 -10.37
C LEU A 101 12.42 4.02 -10.17
N GLY A 102 11.68 3.87 -11.27
CA GLY A 102 10.22 3.64 -11.22
C GLY A 102 9.86 2.38 -10.43
N THR A 103 10.65 1.32 -10.59
CA THR A 103 10.46 0.08 -9.84
C THR A 103 10.76 0.26 -8.35
N GLU A 104 11.81 0.99 -7.99
CA GLU A 104 12.10 1.30 -6.58
C GLU A 104 10.98 2.13 -5.94
N ILE A 105 10.48 3.16 -6.62
CA ILE A 105 9.35 3.97 -6.15
C ILE A 105 8.10 3.10 -5.99
N ALA A 106 7.80 2.26 -6.96
CA ALA A 106 6.68 1.33 -6.91
C ALA A 106 6.80 0.35 -5.74
N ALA A 107 8.01 -0.13 -5.46
CA ALA A 107 8.29 -0.99 -4.32
C ALA A 107 8.05 -0.27 -2.98
N VAL A 108 8.51 0.97 -2.83
CA VAL A 108 8.28 1.77 -1.62
C VAL A 108 6.79 1.97 -1.37
N LEU A 109 6.06 2.39 -2.39
CA LEU A 109 4.61 2.60 -2.30
C LEU A 109 3.85 1.30 -2.06
N GLY A 110 4.26 0.23 -2.74
CA GLY A 110 3.66 -1.09 -2.60
C GLY A 110 3.83 -1.69 -1.20
N PHE A 111 5.02 -1.63 -0.65
CA PHE A 111 5.27 -2.13 0.71
C PHE A 111 4.61 -1.24 1.76
N SER A 112 4.50 0.06 1.53
CA SER A 112 3.73 0.95 2.38
C SER A 112 2.24 0.58 2.37
N ALA A 113 1.69 0.29 1.20
CA ALA A 113 0.31 -0.18 1.06
C ALA A 113 0.07 -1.52 1.77
N ILE A 114 1.04 -2.45 1.74
CA ILE A 114 0.94 -3.71 2.50
C ILE A 114 0.81 -3.43 4.00
N LYS A 115 1.61 -2.52 4.53
CA LYS A 115 1.57 -2.14 5.94
C LYS A 115 0.19 -1.65 6.38
N ASN A 116 -0.51 -0.95 5.50
CA ASN A 116 -1.88 -0.49 5.71
C ASN A 116 -2.94 -1.46 5.18
N ASN A 117 -2.50 -2.60 4.63
CA ASN A 117 -3.39 -3.60 4.06
C ASN A 117 -4.27 -3.05 2.91
N ASP A 118 -3.74 -2.09 2.14
CA ASP A 118 -4.38 -1.50 0.97
C ASP A 118 -4.19 -2.34 -0.29
N LYS A 119 -5.03 -2.10 -1.28
CA LYS A 119 -4.90 -2.72 -2.59
C LYS A 119 -3.98 -1.90 -3.49
N VAL A 120 -3.19 -2.57 -4.28
CA VAL A 120 -2.30 -1.94 -5.26
C VAL A 120 -2.55 -2.52 -6.64
N GLY A 121 -2.86 -1.64 -7.58
CA GLY A 121 -2.95 -1.93 -9.00
C GLY A 121 -1.87 -1.18 -9.77
N VAL A 122 -1.52 -1.68 -10.94
CA VAL A 122 -0.53 -1.05 -11.82
C VAL A 122 -1.04 -0.97 -13.24
N LEU A 123 -0.80 0.16 -13.85
CA LEU A 123 -1.10 0.39 -15.26
C LEU A 123 0.16 0.91 -15.95
N LEU A 124 0.66 0.16 -16.91
CA LEU A 124 1.76 0.56 -17.77
C LEU A 124 1.20 1.05 -19.10
N PHE A 125 1.60 2.24 -19.50
CA PHE A 125 1.12 2.82 -20.74
C PHE A 125 2.24 3.47 -21.57
N SER A 126 1.99 3.55 -22.85
CA SER A 126 2.73 4.36 -23.80
C SER A 126 1.70 5.17 -24.64
N ASN A 127 1.62 4.93 -25.93
CA ASN A 127 0.53 5.43 -26.77
C ASN A 127 -0.80 4.72 -26.47
N GLU A 128 -0.71 3.56 -25.84
CA GLU A 128 -1.84 2.74 -25.41
C GLU A 128 -1.54 2.10 -24.06
N VAL A 129 -2.55 1.49 -23.45
CA VAL A 129 -2.35 0.68 -22.26
C VAL A 129 -1.65 -0.60 -22.66
N GLU A 130 -0.41 -0.75 -22.22
CA GLU A 130 0.41 -1.91 -22.54
C GLU A 130 0.23 -3.07 -21.55
N LYS A 131 0.04 -2.75 -20.28
CA LYS A 131 -0.19 -3.76 -19.25
C LYS A 131 -1.03 -3.21 -18.11
N TYR A 132 -1.96 -4.02 -17.65
CA TYR A 132 -2.79 -3.74 -16.50
C TYR A 132 -2.71 -4.86 -15.48
N ILE A 133 -2.38 -4.53 -14.26
CA ILE A 133 -2.39 -5.46 -13.12
C ILE A 133 -3.50 -5.00 -12.18
N PRO A 134 -4.57 -5.80 -12.01
CA PRO A 134 -5.69 -5.42 -11.16
C PRO A 134 -5.27 -5.25 -9.70
N PRO A 135 -5.95 -4.35 -8.97
CA PRO A 135 -5.62 -4.12 -7.57
C PRO A 135 -5.86 -5.35 -6.71
N LYS A 136 -4.85 -5.74 -5.98
CA LYS A 136 -4.89 -6.81 -4.98
C LYS A 136 -4.06 -6.45 -3.77
N LYS A 137 -4.32 -7.16 -2.67
CA LYS A 137 -3.57 -7.02 -1.42
C LYS A 137 -2.45 -8.04 -1.31
N GLY A 138 -1.55 -7.75 -0.40
CA GLY A 138 -0.59 -8.70 0.12
C GLY A 138 0.79 -8.65 -0.51
N LYS A 139 1.74 -9.21 0.21
CA LYS A 139 3.16 -9.24 -0.15
C LYS A 139 3.41 -9.95 -1.48
N SER A 140 2.77 -11.07 -1.72
CA SER A 140 2.94 -11.84 -2.96
C SER A 140 2.56 -11.04 -4.20
N HIS A 141 1.50 -10.23 -4.08
CA HIS A 141 1.06 -9.36 -5.17
C HIS A 141 2.07 -8.26 -5.45
N ILE A 142 2.61 -7.62 -4.42
CA ILE A 142 3.63 -6.57 -4.59
C ILE A 142 4.92 -7.13 -5.16
N LEU A 143 5.36 -8.28 -4.72
CA LEU A 143 6.54 -8.95 -5.30
C LEU A 143 6.32 -9.28 -6.78
N ARG A 144 5.11 -9.70 -7.14
CA ARG A 144 4.71 -9.90 -8.54
C ARG A 144 4.79 -8.59 -9.32
N VAL A 145 4.25 -7.51 -8.78
CA VAL A 145 4.30 -6.18 -9.42
C VAL A 145 5.74 -5.74 -9.66
N ILE A 146 6.61 -5.85 -8.67
CA ILE A 146 8.04 -5.49 -8.79
C ILE A 146 8.70 -6.33 -9.88
N ARG A 147 8.45 -7.62 -9.90
CA ARG A 147 8.98 -8.54 -10.92
C ARG A 147 8.50 -8.18 -12.32
N GLU A 148 7.22 -7.89 -12.48
CA GLU A 148 6.64 -7.47 -13.75
C GLU A 148 7.24 -6.15 -14.26
N LEU A 149 7.48 -5.19 -13.39
CA LEU A 149 8.14 -3.94 -13.74
C LEU A 149 9.59 -4.13 -14.14
N LEU A 150 10.34 -4.96 -13.43
CA LEU A 150 11.75 -5.24 -13.76
C LEU A 150 11.91 -6.01 -15.07
N TYR A 151 10.96 -6.87 -15.37
CA TYR A 151 11.00 -7.74 -16.56
C TYR A 151 10.34 -7.13 -17.77
N TYR A 152 9.65 -6.03 -17.60
CA TYR A 152 8.86 -5.42 -18.66
C TYR A 152 9.73 -4.91 -19.80
N LYS A 153 9.37 -5.29 -21.02
CA LYS A 153 9.97 -4.75 -22.25
C LYS A 153 8.92 -3.92 -22.95
N PRO A 154 9.12 -2.60 -23.10
CA PRO A 154 8.21 -1.75 -23.84
C PRO A 154 8.03 -2.21 -25.27
N LYS A 155 6.82 -2.11 -25.79
CA LYS A 155 6.51 -2.48 -27.18
C LYS A 155 6.96 -1.41 -28.17
N PHE A 156 7.07 -0.16 -27.73
CA PHE A 156 7.40 1.01 -28.57
C PHE A 156 8.53 1.85 -28.01
#